data_0ec3dd4c7462239e53bbae5dd38d6111
#
_entry.id   0ec3dd4c7462239e53bbae5dd38d6111
#
_cell.length_a   1.000
_cell.length_b   1.000
_cell.length_c   1.000
_cell.angle_alpha   90.00
_cell.angle_beta   90.00
_cell.angle_gamma   90.00
#
_symmetry.space_group_name_H-M   'P 1'
#
loop_
_entity.id
_entity.type
_entity.pdbx_description
1 polymer ?
#
loop_
_entity_poly.entity_id
_entity_poly.type
_entity_poly.pdbx_seq_one_letter_code
_entity_poly.pdbx_strand_id
1 'polypeptide(L)'
;MTTRQQFLKLVYPFKIHADRNLAEKPHVLSNNSAVAPYIDFHSLAFNLNNGMPFMLERLRGKKILVVNTASNCLYTKQYADLQKLYKQFNGKLEILAFPSNDFKEQEQGTDSEIAKFCKKNYGVNFMIMQKSVVKKQVDQNPVFNWLTHSAHNGWNNQEPQWNFGKFLVNEDGMLVNYWAPSVSPLSKMVVKAIQK
;
A
#
# COMPACT_ATOMS: atom_id res chain seq x y z
N MET A 1 -15.24 -2.78 15.56
CA MET A 1 -14.19 -3.82 15.48
C MET A 1 -14.76 -5.13 16.00
N THR A 2 -14.51 -6.23 15.30
CA THR A 2 -14.85 -7.58 15.79
C THR A 2 -13.85 -8.01 16.87
N THR A 3 -14.21 -9.03 17.68
CA THR A 3 -13.30 -9.61 18.70
C THR A 3 -11.96 -10.04 18.08
N ARG A 4 -11.99 -10.64 16.87
CA ARG A 4 -10.80 -11.01 16.13
C ARG A 4 -9.92 -9.80 15.80
N GLN A 5 -10.51 -8.69 15.34
CA GLN A 5 -9.78 -7.46 15.03
C GLN A 5 -9.16 -6.82 16.27
N GLN A 6 -9.83 -6.87 17.41
CA GLN A 6 -9.29 -6.41 18.70
C GLN A 6 -8.08 -7.24 19.13
N PHE A 7 -8.18 -8.57 19.04
CA PHE A 7 -7.09 -9.49 19.34
C PHE A 7 -5.88 -9.24 18.41
N LEU A 8 -6.09 -9.13 17.09
CA LEU A 8 -5.03 -8.86 16.14
C LEU A 8 -4.32 -7.53 16.42
N LYS A 9 -5.06 -6.51 16.86
CA LYS A 9 -4.48 -5.21 17.26
C LYS A 9 -3.57 -5.34 18.50
N LEU A 10 -3.92 -6.23 19.42
CA LEU A 10 -3.13 -6.48 20.63
C LEU A 10 -1.82 -7.23 20.33
N VAL A 11 -1.86 -8.25 19.46
CA VAL A 11 -0.68 -9.08 19.17
C VAL A 11 0.28 -8.49 18.14
N TYR A 12 -0.13 -7.46 17.39
CA TYR A 12 0.69 -6.82 16.36
C TYR A 12 2.08 -6.35 16.84
N PRO A 13 2.23 -5.68 18.02
CA PRO A 13 3.55 -5.27 18.51
C PRO A 13 4.51 -6.44 18.74
N PHE A 14 3.98 -7.56 19.25
CA PHE A 14 4.77 -8.78 19.50
C PHE A 14 5.25 -9.41 18.20
N LYS A 15 4.39 -9.42 17.16
CA LYS A 15 4.79 -9.94 15.85
C LYS A 15 5.88 -9.09 15.20
N ILE A 16 5.76 -7.78 15.21
CA ILE A 16 6.80 -6.87 14.69
C ILE A 16 8.12 -7.10 15.42
N HIS A 17 8.07 -7.33 16.73
CA HIS A 17 9.27 -7.61 17.53
C HIS A 17 9.87 -8.98 17.19
N ALA A 18 9.03 -10.01 17.03
CA ALA A 18 9.46 -11.34 16.60
C ALA A 18 10.06 -11.33 15.19
N ASP A 19 9.43 -10.65 14.23
CA ASP A 19 9.93 -10.50 12.86
C ASP A 19 11.28 -9.76 12.80
N ARG A 20 11.58 -8.89 13.77
CA ARG A 20 12.91 -8.24 13.91
C ARG A 20 13.98 -9.17 14.47
N ASN A 21 13.59 -10.12 15.30
CA ASN A 21 14.51 -11.04 15.98
C ASN A 21 14.74 -12.34 15.18
N LEU A 22 13.81 -12.72 14.31
CA LEU A 22 14.00 -13.78 13.33
C LEU A 22 14.82 -13.19 12.18
N ALA A 23 16.05 -13.65 12.03
CA ALA A 23 17.14 -13.09 11.24
C ALA A 23 16.93 -13.03 9.70
N GLU A 24 15.72 -13.02 9.21
CA GLU A 24 15.44 -12.70 7.80
C GLU A 24 15.33 -11.18 7.64
N LYS A 25 16.28 -10.62 6.90
CA LYS A 25 16.21 -9.20 6.49
C LYS A 25 14.85 -8.97 5.83
N PRO A 26 14.11 -7.90 6.20
CA PRO A 26 12.85 -7.62 5.57
C PRO A 26 13.04 -7.47 4.06
N HIS A 27 12.19 -8.12 3.27
CA HIS A 27 12.28 -8.07 1.81
C HIS A 27 12.01 -6.64 1.33
N VAL A 28 13.05 -6.01 0.81
CA VAL A 28 13.05 -4.64 0.31
C VAL A 28 13.69 -4.65 -1.07
N LEU A 29 13.02 -4.06 -2.04
CA LEU A 29 13.56 -3.86 -3.38
C LEU A 29 13.66 -2.36 -3.67
N SER A 30 14.66 -1.96 -4.45
CA SER A 30 14.91 -0.57 -4.80
C SER A 30 15.36 -0.44 -6.25
N ASN A 31 14.88 0.59 -6.93
CA ASN A 31 15.32 0.96 -8.28
C ASN A 31 16.65 1.71 -8.22
N ASN A 32 17.73 0.99 -7.94
CA ASN A 32 19.06 1.60 -7.79
C ASN A 32 19.64 2.13 -9.10
N SER A 33 19.17 1.60 -10.23
CA SER A 33 19.63 1.99 -11.57
C SER A 33 18.79 3.11 -12.20
N ALA A 34 17.81 3.65 -11.45
CA ALA A 34 16.89 4.69 -11.90
C ALA A 34 16.22 4.37 -13.25
N VAL A 35 15.84 3.09 -13.44
CA VAL A 35 15.17 2.64 -14.66
C VAL A 35 13.80 3.30 -14.75
N ALA A 36 13.57 4.02 -15.85
CA ALA A 36 12.30 4.68 -16.11
C ALA A 36 11.20 3.67 -16.51
N PRO A 37 9.93 3.97 -16.24
CA PRO A 37 8.81 3.13 -16.68
C PRO A 37 8.63 3.21 -18.20
N TYR A 38 8.16 2.11 -18.80
CA TYR A 38 7.75 2.08 -20.22
C TYR A 38 6.33 2.60 -20.43
N ILE A 39 5.50 2.52 -19.37
CA ILE A 39 4.13 3.06 -19.35
C ILE A 39 4.07 4.14 -18.28
N ASP A 40 3.59 5.32 -18.61
CA ASP A 40 3.43 6.42 -17.66
C ASP A 40 2.46 6.01 -16.53
N PHE A 41 2.94 6.00 -15.29
CA PHE A 41 2.13 5.70 -14.12
C PHE A 41 0.92 6.63 -13.97
N HIS A 42 1.08 7.89 -14.33
CA HIS A 42 0.02 8.88 -14.23
C HIS A 42 -1.08 8.74 -15.30
N SER A 43 -0.86 7.93 -16.34
CA SER A 43 -1.90 7.61 -17.33
C SER A 43 -2.95 6.62 -16.81
N LEU A 44 -2.70 5.98 -15.66
CA LEU A 44 -3.59 4.99 -15.09
C LEU A 44 -4.80 5.63 -14.40
N ALA A 45 -5.89 4.86 -14.37
CA ALA A 45 -7.13 5.23 -13.70
C ALA A 45 -7.65 4.05 -12.87
N PHE A 46 -8.43 4.36 -11.85
CA PHE A 46 -9.14 3.40 -11.01
C PHE A 46 -10.35 4.07 -10.36
N ASN A 47 -11.15 3.30 -9.59
CA ASN A 47 -12.28 3.85 -8.86
C ASN A 47 -11.95 4.05 -7.39
N LEU A 48 -12.37 5.16 -6.83
CA LEU A 48 -12.43 5.37 -5.38
C LEU A 48 -13.46 4.41 -4.77
N ASN A 49 -13.39 4.20 -3.46
CA ASN A 49 -14.31 3.33 -2.72
C ASN A 49 -15.80 3.73 -2.79
N ASN A 50 -16.11 4.93 -3.27
CA ASN A 50 -17.47 5.39 -3.55
C ASN A 50 -17.89 5.17 -5.01
N GLY A 51 -17.08 4.45 -5.81
CA GLY A 51 -17.32 4.16 -7.21
C GLY A 51 -16.95 5.27 -8.19
N MET A 52 -16.53 6.45 -7.72
CA MET A 52 -16.13 7.54 -8.61
C MET A 52 -14.78 7.24 -9.28
N PRO A 53 -14.66 7.47 -10.61
CA PRO A 53 -13.40 7.30 -11.30
C PRO A 53 -12.38 8.35 -10.85
N PHE A 54 -11.12 7.92 -10.72
CA PHE A 54 -10.00 8.76 -10.34
C PHE A 54 -8.82 8.55 -11.29
N MET A 55 -8.30 9.62 -11.85
CA MET A 55 -7.13 9.61 -12.72
C MET A 55 -5.88 9.95 -11.91
N LEU A 56 -4.83 9.14 -12.02
CA LEU A 56 -3.55 9.39 -11.33
C LEU A 56 -2.84 10.65 -11.84
N GLU A 57 -3.21 11.15 -13.00
CA GLU A 57 -2.76 12.45 -13.54
C GLU A 57 -2.89 13.60 -12.52
N ARG A 58 -3.90 13.55 -11.66
CA ARG A 58 -4.14 14.55 -10.59
C ARG A 58 -3.07 14.54 -9.49
N LEU A 59 -2.22 13.52 -9.47
CA LEU A 59 -1.19 13.33 -8.45
C LEU A 59 0.23 13.62 -8.98
N ARG A 60 0.36 14.15 -10.20
CA ARG A 60 1.67 14.55 -10.73
C ARG A 60 2.42 15.48 -9.78
N GLY A 61 3.73 15.28 -9.69
CA GLY A 61 4.58 16.08 -8.82
C GLY A 61 4.50 15.73 -7.34
N LYS A 62 3.80 14.64 -6.98
CA LYS A 62 3.75 14.11 -5.62
C LYS A 62 4.32 12.70 -5.57
N LYS A 63 4.91 12.35 -4.44
CA LYS A 63 5.20 10.94 -4.14
C LYS A 63 3.91 10.20 -3.85
N ILE A 64 3.83 8.96 -4.32
CA ILE A 64 2.64 8.11 -4.15
C ILE A 64 3.04 6.80 -3.49
N LEU A 65 2.49 6.53 -2.30
CA LEU A 65 2.64 5.25 -1.61
C LEU A 65 1.40 4.39 -1.85
N VAL A 66 1.55 3.38 -2.68
CA VAL A 66 0.50 2.39 -2.95
C VAL A 66 0.62 1.24 -1.97
N VAL A 67 -0.49 0.88 -1.31
CA VAL A 67 -0.52 -0.17 -0.28
C VAL A 67 -1.75 -1.05 -0.48
N ASN A 68 -1.56 -2.37 -0.59
CA ASN A 68 -2.69 -3.30 -0.51
C ASN A 68 -3.06 -3.57 0.94
N THR A 69 -4.34 -3.53 1.26
CA THR A 69 -4.80 -3.50 2.65
C THR A 69 -5.90 -4.52 2.94
N ALA A 70 -6.12 -4.83 4.23
CA ALA A 70 -7.23 -5.64 4.69
C ALA A 70 -7.61 -5.33 6.14
N SER A 71 -8.91 -5.46 6.48
CA SER A 71 -9.47 -5.14 7.81
C SER A 71 -9.26 -6.24 8.85
N ASN A 72 -9.01 -7.48 8.43
CA ASN A 72 -8.88 -8.67 9.31
C ASN A 72 -7.47 -9.29 9.28
N CYS A 73 -6.46 -8.49 8.95
CA CYS A 73 -5.06 -8.90 8.90
C CYS A 73 -4.32 -8.58 10.20
N LEU A 74 -3.28 -9.34 10.50
CA LEU A 74 -2.39 -9.03 11.62
C LEU A 74 -1.74 -7.63 11.46
N TYR A 75 -1.46 -7.21 10.22
CA TYR A 75 -0.87 -5.91 9.91
C TYR A 75 -1.88 -4.76 9.83
N THR A 76 -3.17 -4.96 10.08
CA THR A 76 -4.22 -3.91 9.99
C THR A 76 -3.91 -2.68 10.84
N LYS A 77 -3.16 -2.83 11.95
CA LYS A 77 -2.69 -1.71 12.77
C LYS A 77 -1.82 -0.71 12.00
N GLN A 78 -1.20 -1.12 10.89
CA GLN A 78 -0.42 -0.21 10.04
C GLN A 78 -1.25 0.94 9.44
N TYR A 79 -2.59 0.85 9.41
CA TYR A 79 -3.44 2.00 9.06
C TYR A 79 -3.15 3.23 9.94
N ALA A 80 -2.90 3.04 11.24
CA ALA A 80 -2.56 4.13 12.14
C ALA A 80 -1.18 4.75 11.80
N ASP A 81 -0.21 3.90 11.44
CA ASP A 81 1.12 4.36 11.06
C ASP A 81 1.12 5.05 9.68
N LEU A 82 0.35 4.52 8.72
CA LEU A 82 0.11 5.16 7.42
C LEU A 82 -0.54 6.54 7.61
N GLN A 83 -1.51 6.65 8.52
CA GLN A 83 -2.17 7.94 8.81
C GLN A 83 -1.21 8.96 9.44
N LYS A 84 -0.29 8.52 10.31
CA LYS A 84 0.77 9.39 10.84
C LYS A 84 1.72 9.83 9.74
N LEU A 85 2.16 8.90 8.89
CA LEU A 85 3.03 9.19 7.75
C LEU A 85 2.39 10.19 6.79
N TYR A 86 1.11 9.99 6.46
CA TYR A 86 0.33 10.90 5.60
C TYR A 86 0.28 12.33 6.16
N LYS A 87 0.05 12.46 7.46
CA LYS A 87 0.06 13.78 8.13
C LYS A 87 1.45 14.41 8.15
N GLN A 88 2.49 13.61 8.39
CA GLN A 88 3.88 14.07 8.43
C GLN A 88 4.34 14.67 7.11
N PHE A 89 3.89 14.09 5.98
CA PHE A 89 4.27 14.51 4.63
C PHE A 89 3.12 15.19 3.88
N ASN A 90 2.24 15.87 4.61
CA ASN A 90 1.07 16.55 4.02
C ASN A 90 1.46 17.42 2.81
N GLY A 91 0.73 17.25 1.72
CA GLY A 91 0.95 17.95 0.45
C GLY A 91 2.07 17.38 -0.44
N LYS A 92 3.00 16.57 0.09
CA LYS A 92 4.12 15.96 -0.64
C LYS A 92 3.94 14.47 -0.93
N LEU A 93 3.18 13.78 -0.09
CA LEU A 93 2.89 12.36 -0.19
C LEU A 93 1.40 12.12 -0.31
N GLU A 94 1.00 11.34 -1.29
CA GLU A 94 -0.32 10.73 -1.33
C GLU A 94 -0.23 9.25 -0.98
N ILE A 95 -1.23 8.73 -0.25
CA ILE A 95 -1.34 7.31 0.07
C ILE A 95 -2.59 6.75 -0.60
N LEU A 96 -2.42 5.71 -1.39
CA LEU A 96 -3.48 4.99 -2.07
C LEU A 96 -3.62 3.60 -1.43
N ALA A 97 -4.66 3.40 -0.62
CA ALA A 97 -4.95 2.12 -0.01
C ALA A 97 -5.91 1.32 -0.89
N PHE A 98 -5.48 0.14 -1.32
CA PHE A 98 -6.26 -0.80 -2.11
C PHE A 98 -6.70 -1.98 -1.24
N PRO A 99 -7.94 -1.97 -0.74
CA PRO A 99 -8.49 -3.14 -0.05
C PRO A 99 -8.51 -4.35 -0.97
N SER A 100 -8.06 -5.51 -0.47
CA SER A 100 -8.02 -6.74 -1.27
C SER A 100 -8.37 -7.97 -0.44
N ASN A 101 -9.16 -8.87 -1.02
CA ASN A 101 -9.54 -10.14 -0.41
C ASN A 101 -8.63 -11.31 -0.83
N ASP A 102 -7.56 -11.05 -1.59
CA ASP A 102 -6.67 -12.07 -2.18
C ASP A 102 -5.88 -12.89 -1.15
N PHE A 103 -5.75 -12.39 0.07
CA PHE A 103 -4.95 -13.01 1.11
C PHE A 103 -5.83 -13.58 2.22
N LYS A 104 -6.21 -14.86 2.07
CA LYS A 104 -7.03 -15.63 3.03
C LYS A 104 -8.33 -14.91 3.39
N GLU A 105 -8.96 -14.28 2.43
CA GLU A 105 -10.26 -13.63 2.59
C GLU A 105 -10.33 -12.65 3.78
N GLN A 106 -9.22 -11.90 3.99
CA GLN A 106 -9.11 -10.99 5.13
C GLN A 106 -9.79 -9.62 4.90
N GLU A 107 -10.43 -9.40 3.74
CA GLU A 107 -11.19 -8.19 3.43
C GLU A 107 -12.57 -8.52 2.85
N GLN A 108 -13.46 -9.05 3.68
CA GLN A 108 -14.79 -9.49 3.25
C GLN A 108 -15.80 -8.33 3.12
N GLY A 109 -15.55 -7.20 3.78
CA GLY A 109 -16.46 -6.05 3.79
C GLY A 109 -16.73 -5.45 2.41
N THR A 110 -17.84 -4.75 2.29
CA THR A 110 -18.13 -3.85 1.16
C THR A 110 -17.24 -2.61 1.22
N ASP A 111 -17.07 -1.89 0.12
CA ASP A 111 -16.28 -0.65 0.09
C ASP A 111 -16.74 0.37 1.14
N SER A 112 -18.06 0.50 1.34
CA SER A 112 -18.63 1.38 2.37
C SER A 112 -18.27 0.95 3.80
N GLU A 113 -18.33 -0.35 4.09
CA GLU A 113 -17.96 -0.91 5.41
C GLU A 113 -16.47 -0.73 5.68
N ILE A 114 -15.62 -0.97 4.67
CA ILE A 114 -14.18 -0.78 4.75
C ILE A 114 -13.85 0.69 5.04
N ALA A 115 -14.47 1.64 4.32
CA ALA A 115 -14.26 3.07 4.56
C ALA A 115 -14.66 3.48 5.97
N LYS A 116 -15.84 3.04 6.45
CA LYS A 116 -16.31 3.28 7.82
C LYS A 116 -15.37 2.68 8.86
N PHE A 117 -14.87 1.45 8.62
CA PHE A 117 -13.90 0.79 9.48
C PHE A 117 -12.60 1.58 9.60
N CYS A 118 -12.01 1.98 8.49
CA CYS A 118 -10.75 2.74 8.43
C CYS A 118 -10.90 4.10 9.12
N LYS A 119 -11.98 4.82 8.84
CA LYS A 119 -12.26 6.12 9.45
C LYS A 119 -12.46 6.03 10.95
N LYS A 120 -13.36 5.13 11.39
CA LYS A 120 -13.75 4.99 12.81
C LYS A 120 -12.61 4.47 13.68
N ASN A 121 -11.81 3.51 13.20
CA ASN A 121 -10.84 2.81 14.04
C ASN A 121 -9.42 3.36 13.95
N TYR A 122 -9.08 4.07 12.85
CA TYR A 122 -7.73 4.57 12.59
C TYR A 122 -7.67 6.03 12.18
N GLY A 123 -8.82 6.70 12.01
CA GLY A 123 -8.91 8.09 11.61
C GLY A 123 -8.35 8.36 10.21
N VAL A 124 -8.42 7.35 9.31
CA VAL A 124 -7.86 7.42 7.96
C VAL A 124 -8.48 8.59 7.18
N ASN A 125 -7.61 9.43 6.60
CA ASN A 125 -7.96 10.58 5.77
C ASN A 125 -7.31 10.53 4.38
N PHE A 126 -6.39 9.59 4.12
CA PHE A 126 -5.87 9.34 2.78
C PHE A 126 -6.87 8.55 1.94
N MET A 127 -6.60 8.45 0.63
CA MET A 127 -7.51 7.82 -0.32
C MET A 127 -7.62 6.30 -0.13
N ILE A 128 -8.87 5.81 -0.07
CA ILE A 128 -9.21 4.39 -0.09
C ILE A 128 -9.85 4.11 -1.44
N MET A 129 -9.30 3.13 -2.15
CA MET A 129 -9.76 2.70 -3.45
C MET A 129 -10.87 1.66 -3.35
N GLN A 130 -11.57 1.41 -4.42
CA GLN A 130 -12.49 0.29 -4.55
C GLN A 130 -11.74 -1.02 -4.30
N LYS A 131 -12.37 -1.96 -3.58
CA LYS A 131 -11.81 -3.28 -3.32
C LYS A 131 -11.46 -3.97 -4.63
N SER A 132 -10.24 -4.48 -4.74
CA SER A 132 -9.67 -4.94 -6.00
C SER A 132 -8.83 -6.20 -5.81
N VAL A 133 -8.62 -6.91 -6.92
CA VAL A 133 -7.62 -7.96 -7.04
C VAL A 133 -6.25 -7.32 -7.22
N VAL A 134 -5.28 -7.72 -6.38
CA VAL A 134 -3.91 -7.17 -6.39
C VAL A 134 -2.85 -8.20 -6.81
N LYS A 135 -3.17 -9.49 -6.74
CA LYS A 135 -2.32 -10.58 -7.24
C LYS A 135 -2.33 -10.65 -8.76
N LYS A 136 -1.26 -11.22 -9.32
CA LYS A 136 -1.17 -11.47 -10.77
C LYS A 136 -2.19 -12.52 -11.21
N GLN A 137 -3.26 -12.06 -11.83
CA GLN A 137 -4.31 -12.87 -12.45
C GLN A 137 -5.12 -12.01 -13.45
N VAL A 138 -6.05 -12.60 -14.18
CA VAL A 138 -6.75 -11.98 -15.32
C VAL A 138 -7.43 -10.65 -14.96
N ASP A 139 -8.01 -10.54 -13.77
CA ASP A 139 -8.74 -9.37 -13.29
C ASP A 139 -7.91 -8.47 -12.35
N GLN A 140 -6.57 -8.59 -12.40
CA GLN A 140 -5.68 -7.75 -11.60
C GLN A 140 -5.94 -6.26 -11.85
N ASN A 141 -6.06 -5.50 -10.76
CA ASN A 141 -6.21 -4.05 -10.82
C ASN A 141 -5.10 -3.40 -11.68
N PRO A 142 -5.42 -2.46 -12.59
CA PRO A 142 -4.45 -1.85 -13.51
C PRO A 142 -3.24 -1.22 -12.81
N VAL A 143 -3.42 -0.62 -11.63
CA VAL A 143 -2.31 -0.05 -10.85
C VAL A 143 -1.38 -1.17 -10.37
N PHE A 144 -1.92 -2.27 -9.84
CA PHE A 144 -1.10 -3.42 -9.42
C PHE A 144 -0.50 -4.16 -10.61
N ASN A 145 -1.18 -4.24 -11.74
CA ASN A 145 -0.61 -4.76 -12.97
C ASN A 145 0.64 -3.95 -13.36
N TRP A 146 0.55 -2.62 -13.33
CA TRP A 146 1.72 -1.77 -13.58
C TRP A 146 2.83 -1.98 -12.53
N LEU A 147 2.51 -1.99 -11.25
CA LEU A 147 3.49 -2.12 -10.16
C LEU A 147 4.26 -3.43 -10.16
N THR A 148 3.67 -4.50 -10.71
CA THR A 148 4.19 -5.87 -10.60
C THR A 148 4.71 -6.46 -11.92
N HIS A 149 4.76 -5.66 -13.00
CA HIS A 149 5.31 -6.08 -14.29
C HIS A 149 6.40 -5.12 -14.76
N SER A 150 7.63 -5.60 -14.84
CA SER A 150 8.78 -4.82 -15.31
C SER A 150 8.61 -4.29 -16.73
N ALA A 151 7.82 -4.96 -17.58
CA ALA A 151 7.44 -4.47 -18.90
C ALA A 151 6.63 -3.17 -18.87
N HIS A 152 6.06 -2.79 -17.72
CA HIS A 152 5.33 -1.54 -17.51
C HIS A 152 6.14 -0.54 -16.70
N ASN A 153 6.62 -0.96 -15.51
CA ASN A 153 7.30 -0.10 -14.55
C ASN A 153 8.83 0.02 -14.72
N GLY A 154 9.42 -0.75 -15.66
CA GLY A 154 10.83 -0.72 -16.01
C GLY A 154 11.70 -1.76 -15.30
N TRP A 155 11.39 -2.22 -14.08
CA TRP A 155 12.32 -3.06 -13.33
C TRP A 155 11.68 -4.10 -12.39
N ASN A 156 10.52 -3.84 -11.83
CA ASN A 156 9.97 -4.65 -10.76
C ASN A 156 8.96 -5.69 -11.25
N ASN A 157 9.16 -6.94 -10.85
CA ASN A 157 8.21 -8.05 -11.06
C ASN A 157 7.62 -8.58 -9.75
N GLN A 158 7.97 -7.99 -8.60
CA GLN A 158 7.49 -8.43 -7.30
C GLN A 158 6.03 -8.06 -7.10
N GLU A 159 5.18 -9.05 -6.88
CA GLU A 159 3.81 -8.83 -6.41
C GLU A 159 3.74 -8.74 -4.88
N PRO A 160 2.64 -8.23 -4.30
CA PRO A 160 2.44 -8.26 -2.86
C PRO A 160 2.49 -9.68 -2.32
N GLN A 161 3.38 -9.94 -1.35
CA GLN A 161 3.50 -11.26 -0.70
C GLN A 161 2.37 -11.52 0.29
N TRP A 162 1.77 -10.44 0.81
CA TRP A 162 0.67 -10.45 1.78
C TRP A 162 0.03 -9.06 1.83
N ASN A 163 -1.04 -8.89 2.65
CA ASN A 163 -1.60 -7.57 2.92
C ASN A 163 -0.56 -6.62 3.52
N PHE A 164 -0.64 -5.34 3.19
CA PHE A 164 0.27 -4.26 3.59
C PHE A 164 1.66 -4.33 2.93
N GLY A 165 1.79 -4.91 1.74
CA GLY A 165 2.89 -4.61 0.83
C GLY A 165 2.83 -3.14 0.39
N LYS A 166 3.98 -2.49 0.27
CA LYS A 166 4.08 -1.05 0.00
C LYS A 166 4.97 -0.79 -1.21
N PHE A 167 4.49 0.04 -2.13
CA PHE A 167 5.21 0.47 -3.32
C PHE A 167 5.28 1.99 -3.33
N LEU A 168 6.47 2.55 -3.51
CA LEU A 168 6.68 3.99 -3.61
C LEU A 168 6.96 4.40 -5.05
N VAL A 169 6.13 5.28 -5.56
CA VAL A 169 6.35 5.97 -6.85
C VAL A 169 6.79 7.40 -6.53
N ASN A 170 7.83 7.89 -7.21
CA ASN A 170 8.34 9.26 -7.02
C ASN A 170 7.52 10.28 -7.81
N GLU A 171 7.90 11.55 -7.72
CA GLU A 171 7.23 12.69 -8.36
C GLU A 171 7.20 12.60 -9.89
N ASP A 172 8.20 11.90 -10.48
CA ASP A 172 8.33 11.68 -11.93
C ASP A 172 7.53 10.46 -12.41
N GLY A 173 6.79 9.77 -11.53
CA GLY A 173 6.05 8.57 -11.88
C GLY A 173 6.88 7.29 -11.95
N MET A 174 8.12 7.29 -11.44
CA MET A 174 8.97 6.09 -11.40
C MET A 174 8.70 5.29 -10.13
N LEU A 175 8.53 3.97 -10.25
CA LEU A 175 8.56 3.07 -9.10
C LEU A 175 9.98 3.02 -8.54
N VAL A 176 10.15 3.44 -7.29
CA VAL A 176 11.48 3.54 -6.66
C VAL A 176 11.73 2.50 -5.58
N ASN A 177 10.67 2.04 -4.87
CA ASN A 177 10.83 1.04 -3.82
C ASN A 177 9.62 0.09 -3.72
N TYR A 178 9.90 -1.12 -3.26
CA TYR A 178 8.94 -2.05 -2.67
C TYR A 178 9.38 -2.46 -1.28
N TRP A 179 8.44 -2.53 -0.34
CA TRP A 179 8.64 -3.05 1.02
C TRP A 179 7.61 -4.11 1.35
N ALA A 180 8.10 -5.24 1.88
CA ALA A 180 7.25 -6.31 2.39
C ALA A 180 6.35 -5.84 3.55
N PRO A 181 5.27 -6.58 3.85
CA PRO A 181 4.32 -6.26 4.93
C PRO A 181 4.96 -6.01 6.30
N SER A 182 6.03 -6.74 6.65
CA SER A 182 6.74 -6.63 7.93
C SER A 182 7.45 -5.28 8.13
N VAL A 183 7.73 -4.53 7.06
CA VAL A 183 8.34 -3.21 7.14
C VAL A 183 7.30 -2.19 7.62
N SER A 184 7.55 -1.57 8.78
CA SER A 184 6.68 -0.50 9.29
C SER A 184 6.67 0.72 8.36
N PRO A 185 5.51 1.34 8.08
CA PRO A 185 5.43 2.61 7.35
C PRO A 185 6.26 3.73 7.97
N LEU A 186 6.48 3.70 9.29
CA LEU A 186 7.27 4.69 10.04
C LEU A 186 8.74 4.28 10.23
N SER A 187 9.20 3.21 9.56
CA SER A 187 10.61 2.83 9.61
C SER A 187 11.50 3.91 8.99
N LYS A 188 12.73 4.04 9.51
CA LYS A 188 13.71 5.01 8.99
C LYS A 188 13.93 4.88 7.48
N MET A 189 13.88 3.65 6.93
CA MET A 189 14.09 3.43 5.50
C MET A 189 12.94 3.96 4.65
N VAL A 190 11.68 3.80 5.07
CA VAL A 190 10.51 4.33 4.38
C VAL A 190 10.50 5.86 4.46
N VAL A 191 10.65 6.42 5.66
CA VAL A 191 10.69 7.87 5.88
C VAL A 191 11.79 8.52 5.05
N LYS A 192 13.02 7.96 5.05
CA LYS A 192 14.15 8.47 4.26
C LYS A 192 13.88 8.40 2.74
N ALA A 193 13.22 7.36 2.26
CA ALA A 193 12.88 7.25 0.83
C ALA A 193 11.86 8.31 0.39
N ILE A 194 10.92 8.67 1.27
CA ILE A 194 9.94 9.73 1.00
C ILE A 194 10.57 11.13 1.09
N GLN A 195 11.64 11.30 1.88
CA GLN A 195 12.34 12.58 2.04
C GLN A 195 13.28 12.93 0.89
N LYS A 196 13.75 11.92 0.13
CA LYS A 196 14.63 12.12 -1.02
C LYS A 196 13.93 12.81 -2.18
#